data_2c2079666585e7fb094df9f32c28b813
#
_entry.id   2c2079666585e7fb094df9f32c28b813
#
_cell.length_a   1.000
_cell.length_b   1.000
_cell.length_c   1.000
_cell.angle_alpha   90.00
_cell.angle_beta   90.00
_cell.angle_gamma   90.00
#
_symmetry.space_group_name_H-M   'P 1'
#
loop_
_entity.id
_entity.type
_entity.pdbx_description
1 polymer ?
#
loop_
_entity_poly.entity_id
_entity_poly.type
_entity_poly.pdbx_seq_one_letter_code
_entity_poly.pdbx_strand_id
1 'polypeptide(L)'
;STGYTRMQLMGFVDKTNPANIIDAAAKRQKERASGQFSMFDMFGDVEGSGFKEEVPPPDGVEWDRSMKLKREHEVLGLYVSDHPLRPYEYALNKARDYSLSDIEVSEEFTDSAGGVHERFKVPEGKVLRFAGMVSSVQKKTTKNGDPMAVVTLEDMEGETTLVIFPKLYKKCAEALTPHVDEETGEAEGDVFVKVSGKLERSDRGNQIICMEVEPLVLNEKTNRPKVVEVMMPASMLTRGRMDELGSVLARYPGLDHVELRVEAESGDTMRMELPCRVDARNMVLLAEVTDIVGLAGHVCVA
;
A
#
# COMPACT_ATOMS: atom_id res chain seq x y z
N SER A 1 -1.66 -25.05 16.17
CA SER A 1 -1.06 -24.80 14.83
C SER A 1 -0.42 -26.11 14.36
N THR A 2 -0.48 -26.39 13.08
CA THR A 2 0.08 -27.61 12.47
C THR A 2 1.61 -27.58 12.39
N GLY A 3 2.25 -26.44 12.62
CA GLY A 3 3.68 -26.22 12.43
C GLY A 3 4.13 -26.00 10.99
N TYR A 4 3.24 -26.19 10.01
CA TYR A 4 3.54 -25.97 8.59
C TYR A 4 3.44 -24.49 8.23
N THR A 5 4.31 -24.04 7.30
CA THR A 5 4.24 -22.72 6.70
C THR A 5 3.15 -22.64 5.64
N ARG A 6 2.76 -21.42 5.22
CA ARG A 6 1.78 -21.25 4.14
C ARG A 6 2.31 -21.83 2.81
N MET A 7 3.59 -21.65 2.54
CA MET A 7 4.27 -22.20 1.37
C MET A 7 4.12 -23.73 1.32
N GLN A 8 4.40 -24.42 2.42
CA GLN A 8 4.26 -25.86 2.51
C GLN A 8 2.81 -26.32 2.33
N LEU A 9 1.86 -25.65 3.04
CA LEU A 9 0.44 -25.99 2.93
C LEU A 9 -0.09 -25.84 1.49
N MET A 10 0.31 -24.79 0.78
CA MET A 10 -0.08 -24.60 -0.61
C MET A 10 0.56 -25.62 -1.55
N GLY A 11 1.80 -26.02 -1.29
CA GLY A 11 2.46 -27.11 -2.02
C GLY A 11 1.72 -28.46 -1.87
N PHE A 12 1.08 -28.68 -0.72
CA PHE A 12 0.27 -29.88 -0.51
C PHE A 12 -1.10 -29.82 -1.21
N VAL A 13 -1.54 -28.64 -1.63
CA VAL A 13 -2.82 -28.41 -2.32
C VAL A 13 -2.65 -28.48 -3.84
N ASP A 14 -1.43 -28.36 -4.34
CA ASP A 14 -1.15 -28.43 -5.76
C ASP A 14 -1.56 -29.80 -6.33
N LYS A 15 -2.43 -29.79 -7.35
CA LYS A 15 -2.92 -31.01 -8.00
C LYS A 15 -1.82 -31.87 -8.66
N THR A 16 -0.68 -31.24 -8.92
CA THR A 16 0.50 -31.91 -9.46
C THR A 16 1.35 -32.56 -8.37
N ASN A 17 1.11 -32.22 -7.11
CA ASN A 17 1.84 -32.75 -5.98
C ASN A 17 1.17 -34.06 -5.50
N PRO A 18 1.87 -35.20 -5.54
CA PRO A 18 1.33 -36.50 -5.08
C PRO A 18 1.02 -36.52 -3.56
N ALA A 19 1.56 -35.56 -2.78
CA ALA A 19 1.32 -35.40 -1.35
C ALA A 19 0.17 -34.40 -1.02
N ASN A 20 -0.76 -34.18 -1.96
CA ASN A 20 -1.89 -33.26 -1.76
C ASN A 20 -2.80 -33.72 -0.61
N ILE A 21 -2.68 -33.04 0.53
CA ILE A 21 -3.42 -33.37 1.77
C ILE A 21 -4.94 -33.24 1.58
N ILE A 22 -5.39 -32.27 0.79
CA ILE A 22 -6.83 -32.03 0.58
C ILE A 22 -7.45 -33.18 -0.21
N ASP A 23 -6.79 -33.62 -1.28
CA ASP A 23 -7.27 -34.74 -2.08
C ASP A 23 -7.25 -36.06 -1.28
N ALA A 24 -6.22 -36.28 -0.48
CA ALA A 24 -6.14 -37.40 0.44
C ALA A 24 -7.25 -37.37 1.51
N ALA A 25 -7.52 -36.20 2.08
CA ALA A 25 -8.60 -36.03 3.07
C ALA A 25 -9.98 -36.22 2.44
N ALA A 26 -10.22 -35.66 1.25
CA ALA A 26 -11.46 -35.82 0.50
C ALA A 26 -11.71 -37.30 0.10
N LYS A 27 -10.68 -37.99 -0.32
CA LYS A 27 -10.74 -39.44 -0.64
C LYS A 27 -11.11 -40.24 0.62
N ARG A 28 -10.46 -40.01 1.75
CA ARG A 28 -10.80 -40.69 3.02
C ARG A 28 -12.23 -40.41 3.47
N GLN A 29 -12.70 -39.16 3.32
CA GLN A 29 -14.07 -38.79 3.66
C GLN A 29 -15.09 -39.53 2.77
N LYS A 30 -14.78 -39.65 1.46
CA LYS A 30 -15.64 -40.35 0.50
C LYS A 30 -15.66 -41.86 0.80
N GLU A 31 -14.53 -42.47 1.12
CA GLU A 31 -14.41 -43.88 1.52
C GLU A 31 -15.21 -44.16 2.79
N ARG A 32 -15.12 -43.30 3.83
CA ARG A 32 -15.94 -43.41 5.05
C ARG A 32 -17.43 -43.29 4.75
N ALA A 33 -17.82 -42.35 3.89
CA ALA A 33 -19.24 -42.13 3.53
C ALA A 33 -19.83 -43.26 2.70
N SER A 34 -19.01 -43.92 1.90
CA SER A 34 -19.42 -45.08 1.09
C SER A 34 -19.47 -46.43 1.85
N GLY A 35 -19.05 -46.42 3.13
CA GLY A 35 -18.95 -47.64 3.92
C GLY A 35 -17.88 -48.62 3.45
N GLN A 36 -17.03 -48.21 2.52
CA GLN A 36 -15.86 -48.97 2.11
C GLN A 36 -14.74 -48.74 3.13
N PHE A 37 -14.73 -49.59 4.15
CA PHE A 37 -13.53 -49.72 4.99
C PHE A 37 -12.43 -50.33 4.13
N SER A 38 -11.26 -49.74 4.09
CA SER A 38 -10.08 -50.36 3.52
C SER A 38 -9.86 -51.71 4.22
N MET A 39 -9.56 -52.76 3.47
CA MET A 39 -9.23 -54.05 4.06
C MET A 39 -8.07 -53.97 5.05
N PHE A 40 -7.28 -52.88 5.02
CA PHE A 40 -6.20 -52.57 5.93
C PHE A 40 -6.67 -51.96 7.30
N ASP A 41 -7.84 -51.34 7.35
CA ASP A 41 -8.43 -50.89 8.64
C ASP A 41 -8.97 -52.06 9.45
N MET A 42 -9.19 -53.23 8.81
CA MET A 42 -9.72 -54.43 9.44
C MET A 42 -8.63 -55.29 10.13
N PHE A 43 -7.38 -55.08 9.74
CA PHE A 43 -6.21 -55.71 10.40
C PHE A 43 -5.60 -54.71 11.38
N GLY A 44 -6.32 -54.48 12.48
CA GLY A 44 -5.91 -53.55 13.52
C GLY A 44 -4.45 -53.73 13.92
N ASP A 45 -3.82 -52.61 14.18
CA ASP A 45 -2.56 -52.38 14.94
C ASP A 45 -1.45 -53.45 14.77
N VAL A 46 -1.02 -53.66 13.54
CA VAL A 46 0.32 -54.22 13.30
C VAL A 46 1.24 -53.02 13.04
N GLU A 47 2.03 -52.67 14.02
CA GLU A 47 3.13 -51.72 13.86
C GLU A 47 3.95 -52.11 12.63
N GLY A 48 3.85 -51.31 11.54
CA GLY A 48 4.74 -51.40 10.39
C GLY A 48 4.12 -51.58 9.01
N SER A 49 2.79 -51.72 8.83
CA SER A 49 2.19 -51.95 7.50
C SER A 49 1.19 -50.89 7.04
N GLY A 50 1.08 -49.79 7.71
CA GLY A 50 0.34 -48.63 7.22
C GLY A 50 1.16 -47.90 6.16
N PHE A 51 0.65 -47.79 4.91
CA PHE A 51 1.08 -46.74 4.01
C PHE A 51 0.81 -45.41 4.69
N LYS A 52 1.75 -44.95 5.52
CA LYS A 52 1.80 -43.56 5.95
C LYS A 52 2.15 -42.81 4.66
N GLU A 53 1.16 -42.13 4.05
CA GLU A 53 1.48 -41.00 3.22
C GLU A 53 2.38 -40.11 4.10
N GLU A 54 3.68 -40.18 3.91
CA GLU A 54 4.64 -39.39 4.65
C GLU A 54 4.47 -37.95 4.17
N VAL A 55 3.63 -37.23 4.89
CA VAL A 55 3.59 -35.77 4.77
C VAL A 55 4.95 -35.28 5.24
N PRO A 56 5.73 -34.59 4.40
CA PRO A 56 7.05 -34.13 4.79
C PRO A 56 6.95 -33.32 6.10
N PRO A 57 7.94 -33.42 6.98
CA PRO A 57 7.93 -32.65 8.21
C PRO A 57 7.96 -31.13 7.94
N PRO A 58 7.48 -30.31 8.87
CA PRO A 58 7.62 -28.86 8.78
C PRO A 58 9.10 -28.48 8.64
N ASP A 59 9.43 -27.74 7.58
CA ASP A 59 10.80 -27.28 7.30
C ASP A 59 11.03 -25.83 7.70
N GLY A 60 9.96 -25.10 8.05
CA GLY A 60 10.02 -23.68 8.44
C GLY A 60 10.27 -22.74 7.26
N VAL A 61 10.40 -23.24 6.04
CA VAL A 61 10.60 -22.41 4.85
C VAL A 61 9.26 -21.73 4.46
N GLU A 62 9.28 -20.44 4.33
CA GLU A 62 8.11 -19.65 3.97
C GLU A 62 8.44 -18.74 2.78
N TRP A 63 7.43 -18.37 2.01
CA TRP A 63 7.55 -17.34 0.98
C TRP A 63 8.06 -16.02 1.56
N ASP A 64 8.74 -15.25 0.73
CA ASP A 64 9.00 -13.85 1.05
C ASP A 64 7.68 -13.05 1.21
N ARG A 65 7.79 -11.82 1.71
CA ARG A 65 6.61 -10.99 1.97
C ARG A 65 5.80 -10.72 0.70
N SER A 66 6.45 -10.42 -0.42
CA SER A 66 5.80 -10.07 -1.68
C SER A 66 5.02 -11.26 -2.23
N MET A 67 5.65 -12.42 -2.33
CA MET A 67 5.02 -13.66 -2.80
C MET A 67 3.85 -14.07 -1.91
N LYS A 68 4.00 -13.92 -0.59
CA LYS A 68 2.94 -14.23 0.37
C LYS A 68 1.69 -13.37 0.19
N LEU A 69 1.86 -12.07 0.00
CA LEU A 69 0.76 -11.14 -0.28
C LEU A 69 0.14 -11.40 -1.65
N LYS A 70 0.95 -11.67 -2.67
CA LYS A 70 0.46 -12.04 -4.00
C LYS A 70 -0.44 -13.28 -3.95
N ARG A 71 0.00 -14.33 -3.27
CA ARG A 71 -0.79 -15.57 -3.11
C ARG A 71 -2.04 -15.35 -2.26
N GLU A 72 -1.97 -14.52 -1.24
CA GLU A 72 -3.14 -14.14 -0.44
C GLU A 72 -4.20 -13.45 -1.31
N HIS A 73 -3.79 -12.49 -2.14
CA HIS A 73 -4.66 -11.79 -3.07
C HIS A 73 -5.24 -12.72 -4.15
N GLU A 74 -4.44 -13.61 -4.73
CA GLU A 74 -4.90 -14.60 -5.72
C GLU A 74 -6.02 -15.51 -5.18
N VAL A 75 -5.96 -15.88 -3.90
CA VAL A 75 -6.91 -16.82 -3.29
C VAL A 75 -8.12 -16.11 -2.70
N LEU A 76 -7.93 -14.97 -2.06
CA LEU A 76 -8.97 -14.26 -1.30
C LEU A 76 -9.57 -13.07 -2.07
N GLY A 77 -8.90 -12.60 -3.12
CA GLY A 77 -9.27 -11.40 -3.86
C GLY A 77 -8.98 -10.10 -3.12
N LEU A 78 -8.29 -10.16 -1.97
CA LEU A 78 -7.94 -9.00 -1.15
C LEU A 78 -6.70 -9.28 -0.30
N TYR A 79 -6.04 -8.24 0.16
CA TYR A 79 -4.91 -8.30 1.07
C TYR A 79 -5.40 -8.28 2.52
N VAL A 80 -5.11 -9.33 3.29
CA VAL A 80 -5.55 -9.48 4.70
C VAL A 80 -4.41 -9.27 5.68
N SER A 81 -3.25 -9.87 5.40
CA SER A 81 -2.13 -9.86 6.34
C SER A 81 -1.42 -8.51 6.38
N ASP A 82 -1.23 -7.90 5.22
CA ASP A 82 -0.55 -6.60 5.03
C ASP A 82 -0.81 -6.14 3.60
N HIS A 83 -0.45 -4.90 3.26
CA HIS A 83 -0.60 -4.36 1.90
C HIS A 83 0.77 -4.17 1.23
N PRO A 84 0.94 -4.50 -0.08
CA PRO A 84 2.21 -4.32 -0.79
C PRO A 84 2.74 -2.88 -0.72
N LEU A 85 1.84 -1.91 -0.74
CA LEU A 85 2.16 -0.49 -0.73
C LEU A 85 2.50 0.08 0.65
N ARG A 86 2.30 -0.65 1.75
CA ARG A 86 2.56 -0.14 3.12
C ARG A 86 3.98 0.40 3.32
N PRO A 87 5.06 -0.24 2.85
CA PRO A 87 6.41 0.30 2.99
C PRO A 87 6.63 1.61 2.24
N TYR A 88 5.75 1.91 1.29
CA TYR A 88 5.87 3.05 0.37
C TYR A 88 4.83 4.14 0.62
N GLU A 89 4.06 4.05 1.70
CA GLU A 89 2.98 4.98 2.06
C GLU A 89 3.42 6.45 1.99
N TYR A 90 4.60 6.76 2.52
CA TYR A 90 5.16 8.11 2.46
C TYR A 90 5.39 8.59 1.02
N ALA A 91 5.97 7.74 0.18
CA ALA A 91 6.24 8.08 -1.22
C ALA A 91 4.93 8.28 -2.02
N LEU A 92 3.93 7.44 -1.77
CA LEU A 92 2.62 7.55 -2.38
C LEU A 92 1.92 8.86 -1.97
N ASN A 93 1.86 9.15 -0.67
CA ASN A 93 1.23 10.35 -0.15
C ASN A 93 1.89 11.63 -0.66
N LYS A 94 3.18 11.58 -1.01
CA LYS A 94 3.90 12.70 -1.62
C LYS A 94 3.64 12.84 -3.13
N ALA A 95 3.33 11.73 -3.80
CA ALA A 95 3.10 11.70 -5.24
C ALA A 95 1.64 12.03 -5.63
N ARG A 96 0.69 11.97 -4.69
CA ARG A 96 -0.76 12.17 -4.88
C ARG A 96 -1.29 13.40 -4.18
N ASP A 97 -2.40 13.94 -4.65
CA ASP A 97 -3.15 15.03 -4.00
C ASP A 97 -4.25 14.46 -3.09
N TYR A 98 -4.81 13.30 -3.44
CA TYR A 98 -5.87 12.60 -2.72
C TYR A 98 -5.63 11.09 -2.74
N SER A 99 -6.17 10.37 -1.74
CA SER A 99 -6.27 8.91 -1.79
C SER A 99 -7.40 8.48 -2.72
N LEU A 100 -7.38 7.22 -3.15
CA LEU A 100 -8.43 6.72 -4.03
C LEU A 100 -9.77 6.57 -3.30
N SER A 101 -9.75 6.31 -2.00
CA SER A 101 -10.95 6.30 -1.15
C SER A 101 -11.62 7.69 -1.06
N ASP A 102 -10.83 8.77 -1.12
CA ASP A 102 -11.35 10.14 -1.08
C ASP A 102 -12.30 10.48 -2.24
N ILE A 103 -12.19 9.72 -3.35
CA ILE A 103 -13.02 9.93 -4.55
C ILE A 103 -14.50 9.76 -4.24
N GLU A 104 -14.86 8.85 -3.33
CA GLU A 104 -16.23 8.55 -2.96
C GLU A 104 -16.73 9.33 -1.74
N VAL A 105 -15.83 10.03 -1.06
CA VAL A 105 -16.19 10.83 0.13
C VAL A 105 -16.93 12.08 -0.29
N SER A 106 -18.12 12.25 0.26
CA SER A 106 -18.96 13.43 0.07
C SER A 106 -19.49 13.95 1.41
N GLU A 107 -19.81 15.23 1.46
CA GLU A 107 -20.45 15.89 2.57
C GLU A 107 -21.73 16.56 2.10
N GLU A 108 -22.82 16.33 2.83
CA GLU A 108 -24.06 17.07 2.59
C GLU A 108 -23.98 18.44 3.29
N PHE A 109 -24.34 19.49 2.58
CA PHE A 109 -24.49 20.82 3.16
C PHE A 109 -25.80 21.45 2.75
N THR A 110 -26.39 22.25 3.64
CA THR A 110 -27.62 22.98 3.36
C THR A 110 -27.26 24.41 2.99
N ASP A 111 -27.73 24.85 1.85
CA ASP A 111 -27.57 26.25 1.42
C ASP A 111 -28.44 27.22 2.22
N SER A 112 -28.23 28.52 2.01
CA SER A 112 -28.99 29.59 2.70
C SER A 112 -30.49 29.62 2.34
N ALA A 113 -30.91 28.89 1.31
CA ALA A 113 -32.31 28.77 0.87
C ALA A 113 -32.96 27.47 1.38
N GLY A 114 -32.24 26.63 2.15
CA GLY A 114 -32.71 25.37 2.70
C GLY A 114 -32.58 24.17 1.74
N GLY A 115 -31.87 24.33 0.61
CA GLY A 115 -31.57 23.25 -0.31
C GLY A 115 -30.43 22.39 0.22
N VAL A 116 -30.62 21.05 0.19
CA VAL A 116 -29.56 20.08 0.54
C VAL A 116 -28.75 19.80 -0.70
N HIS A 117 -27.43 20.00 -0.62
CA HIS A 117 -26.47 19.77 -1.68
C HIS A 117 -25.38 18.83 -1.20
N GLU A 118 -24.83 18.05 -2.13
CA GLU A 118 -23.70 17.17 -1.90
C GLU A 118 -22.42 17.79 -2.46
N ARG A 119 -21.36 17.78 -1.67
CA ARG A 119 -20.03 18.24 -2.06
C ARG A 119 -19.01 17.12 -1.89
N PHE A 120 -18.46 16.67 -2.98
CA PHE A 120 -17.40 15.67 -2.95
C PHE A 120 -16.05 16.26 -2.52
N LYS A 121 -15.30 15.48 -1.75
CA LYS A 121 -13.96 15.84 -1.29
C LYS A 121 -13.00 16.04 -2.47
N VAL A 122 -13.06 15.16 -3.47
CA VAL A 122 -12.27 15.28 -4.69
C VAL A 122 -13.07 16.03 -5.76
N PRO A 123 -12.60 17.21 -6.23
CA PRO A 123 -13.33 18.00 -7.21
C PRO A 123 -13.24 17.37 -8.61
N GLU A 124 -14.35 17.44 -9.35
CA GLU A 124 -14.40 17.05 -10.77
C GLU A 124 -13.75 18.09 -11.69
N GLY A 125 -13.31 17.62 -12.86
CA GLY A 125 -12.83 18.47 -13.95
C GLY A 125 -11.49 19.15 -13.72
N LYS A 126 -10.96 19.13 -12.51
CA LYS A 126 -9.61 19.61 -12.22
C LYS A 126 -8.58 18.51 -12.51
N VAL A 127 -7.40 18.93 -12.92
CA VAL A 127 -6.26 18.02 -13.07
C VAL A 127 -5.67 17.77 -11.68
N LEU A 128 -5.69 16.53 -11.26
CA LEU A 128 -5.22 16.07 -9.95
C LEU A 128 -4.22 14.95 -10.13
N ARG A 129 -3.37 14.77 -9.14
CA ARG A 129 -2.40 13.68 -9.10
C ARG A 129 -2.91 12.54 -8.23
N PHE A 130 -2.77 11.34 -8.77
CA PHE A 130 -3.05 10.08 -8.09
C PHE A 130 -1.81 9.18 -8.20
N ALA A 131 -1.61 8.30 -7.26
CA ALA A 131 -0.50 7.35 -7.29
C ALA A 131 -0.94 6.03 -6.66
N GLY A 132 -0.46 4.94 -7.24
CA GLY A 132 -0.81 3.61 -6.77
C GLY A 132 -0.13 2.51 -7.57
N MET A 133 -0.58 1.30 -7.34
CA MET A 133 -0.18 0.09 -8.03
C MET A 133 -1.16 -0.22 -9.16
N VAL A 134 -0.65 -0.67 -10.28
CA VAL A 134 -1.45 -1.17 -11.40
C VAL A 134 -1.87 -2.61 -11.09
N SER A 135 -3.16 -2.81 -10.76
CA SER A 135 -3.67 -4.15 -10.48
C SER A 135 -4.16 -4.88 -11.74
N SER A 136 -4.66 -4.14 -12.74
CA SER A 136 -5.03 -4.75 -14.03
C SER A 136 -4.89 -3.79 -15.19
N VAL A 137 -4.58 -4.33 -16.39
CA VAL A 137 -4.51 -3.58 -17.65
C VAL A 137 -5.35 -4.26 -18.70
N GLN A 138 -6.43 -3.62 -19.11
CA GLN A 138 -7.28 -4.07 -20.21
C GLN A 138 -6.99 -3.26 -21.46
N LYS A 139 -6.36 -3.87 -22.45
CA LYS A 139 -6.15 -3.27 -23.77
C LYS A 139 -7.50 -3.23 -24.51
N LYS A 140 -7.90 -2.07 -24.98
CA LYS A 140 -9.12 -1.84 -25.77
C LYS A 140 -8.79 -1.11 -27.07
N THR A 141 -9.75 -1.11 -27.96
CA THR A 141 -9.63 -0.38 -29.23
C THR A 141 -10.74 0.65 -29.31
N THR A 142 -10.42 1.87 -29.73
CA THR A 142 -11.43 2.90 -29.98
C THR A 142 -12.28 2.56 -31.20
N LYS A 143 -13.37 3.27 -31.40
CA LYS A 143 -14.22 3.14 -32.61
C LYS A 143 -13.45 3.34 -33.91
N ASN A 144 -12.35 4.08 -33.85
CA ASN A 144 -11.50 4.38 -35.04
C ASN A 144 -10.37 3.35 -35.22
N GLY A 145 -10.30 2.30 -34.41
CA GLY A 145 -9.26 1.27 -34.48
C GLY A 145 -7.97 1.59 -33.72
N ASP A 146 -7.88 2.72 -33.03
CA ASP A 146 -6.68 3.09 -32.27
C ASP A 146 -6.62 2.35 -30.92
N PRO A 147 -5.44 1.88 -30.50
CA PRO A 147 -5.27 1.19 -29.22
C PRO A 147 -5.37 2.15 -28.04
N MET A 148 -6.12 1.76 -27.00
CA MET A 148 -6.23 2.45 -25.72
C MET A 148 -6.16 1.45 -24.58
N ALA A 149 -6.04 1.92 -23.35
CA ALA A 149 -6.10 1.05 -22.18
C ALA A 149 -7.10 1.55 -21.14
N VAL A 150 -7.71 0.59 -20.44
CA VAL A 150 -8.44 0.79 -19.21
C VAL A 150 -7.65 0.06 -18.12
N VAL A 151 -7.21 0.79 -17.13
CA VAL A 151 -6.29 0.30 -16.09
C VAL A 151 -6.98 0.43 -14.74
N THR A 152 -6.90 -0.58 -13.90
CA THR A 152 -7.28 -0.46 -12.49
C THR A 152 -6.07 -0.01 -11.71
N LEU A 153 -6.18 1.13 -11.04
CA LEU A 153 -5.20 1.67 -10.11
C LEU A 153 -5.68 1.38 -8.70
N GLU A 154 -4.81 0.84 -7.87
CA GLU A 154 -5.07 0.49 -6.48
C GLU A 154 -4.10 1.22 -5.56
N ASP A 155 -4.59 1.75 -4.44
CA ASP A 155 -3.77 2.24 -3.34
C ASP A 155 -4.09 1.46 -2.04
N MET A 156 -3.63 1.95 -0.90
CA MET A 156 -3.88 1.28 0.38
C MET A 156 -5.33 1.35 0.87
N GLU A 157 -6.14 2.22 0.28
CA GLU A 157 -7.46 2.59 0.78
C GLU A 157 -8.59 2.30 -0.21
N GLY A 158 -8.25 2.06 -1.50
CA GLY A 158 -9.26 1.77 -2.51
C GLY A 158 -8.69 1.57 -3.91
N GLU A 159 -9.59 1.43 -4.87
CA GLU A 159 -9.25 1.28 -6.28
C GLU A 159 -10.07 2.23 -7.15
N THR A 160 -9.56 2.54 -8.33
CA THR A 160 -10.27 3.34 -9.33
C THR A 160 -9.88 2.97 -10.74
N THR A 161 -10.72 3.32 -11.70
CA THR A 161 -10.48 3.07 -13.12
C THR A 161 -9.78 4.25 -13.78
N LEU A 162 -8.67 3.98 -14.43
CA LEU A 162 -7.95 4.92 -15.29
C LEU A 162 -8.32 4.67 -16.75
N VAL A 163 -8.66 5.73 -17.46
CA VAL A 163 -8.88 5.68 -18.91
C VAL A 163 -7.72 6.37 -19.62
N ILE A 164 -6.98 5.60 -20.41
CA ILE A 164 -5.77 6.06 -21.11
C ILE A 164 -6.02 6.03 -22.61
N PHE A 165 -6.25 7.22 -23.18
CA PHE A 165 -6.52 7.39 -24.59
C PHE A 165 -5.29 7.14 -25.48
N PRO A 166 -5.47 6.86 -26.79
CA PRO A 166 -4.42 6.38 -27.70
C PRO A 166 -3.15 7.21 -27.74
N LYS A 167 -3.26 8.54 -27.69
CA LYS A 167 -2.10 9.44 -27.73
C LYS A 167 -1.19 9.25 -26.51
N LEU A 168 -1.80 9.08 -25.33
CA LEU A 168 -1.08 8.86 -24.09
C LEU A 168 -0.62 7.40 -23.98
N TYR A 169 -1.49 6.45 -24.36
CA TYR A 169 -1.17 5.03 -24.29
C TYR A 169 0.09 4.66 -25.07
N LYS A 170 0.27 5.21 -26.27
CA LYS A 170 1.50 5.03 -27.07
C LYS A 170 2.78 5.47 -26.35
N LYS A 171 2.68 6.41 -25.40
CA LYS A 171 3.83 6.93 -24.66
C LYS A 171 4.12 6.16 -23.36
N CYS A 172 3.07 5.63 -22.74
CA CYS A 172 3.19 5.04 -21.39
C CYS A 172 2.92 3.53 -21.35
N ALA A 173 2.73 2.86 -22.50
CA ALA A 173 2.43 1.42 -22.53
C ALA A 173 3.49 0.57 -21.82
N GLU A 174 4.77 0.91 -21.94
CA GLU A 174 5.88 0.25 -21.25
C GLU A 174 5.82 0.45 -19.73
N ALA A 175 5.45 1.66 -19.28
CA ALA A 175 5.33 1.98 -17.87
C ALA A 175 4.15 1.27 -17.16
N LEU A 176 3.23 0.68 -17.91
CA LEU A 176 2.05 -0.03 -17.42
C LEU A 176 2.23 -1.55 -17.40
N THR A 177 3.32 -2.05 -17.95
CA THR A 177 3.62 -3.48 -18.01
C THR A 177 4.69 -3.84 -17.00
N PRO A 178 4.51 -4.93 -16.22
CA PRO A 178 5.57 -5.43 -15.36
C PRO A 178 6.82 -5.76 -16.18
N HIS A 179 7.97 -5.64 -15.56
CA HIS A 179 9.21 -6.14 -16.16
C HIS A 179 9.07 -7.64 -16.34
N VAL A 180 9.43 -8.15 -17.51
CA VAL A 180 9.45 -9.59 -17.78
C VAL A 180 10.89 -10.04 -17.70
N ASP A 181 11.17 -10.97 -16.78
CA ASP A 181 12.47 -11.61 -16.69
C ASP A 181 12.76 -12.36 -18.01
N GLU A 182 13.88 -12.06 -18.65
CA GLU A 182 14.26 -12.63 -19.94
C GLU A 182 14.58 -14.13 -19.89
N GLU A 183 14.97 -14.66 -18.72
CA GLU A 183 15.35 -16.05 -18.54
C GLU A 183 14.14 -16.93 -18.21
N THR A 184 13.23 -16.43 -17.36
CA THR A 184 12.07 -17.20 -16.88
C THR A 184 10.79 -16.92 -17.69
N GLY A 185 10.72 -15.75 -18.35
CA GLY A 185 9.51 -15.29 -19.05
C GLY A 185 8.37 -14.89 -18.11
N GLU A 186 8.62 -14.84 -16.81
CA GLU A 186 7.63 -14.44 -15.81
C GLU A 186 7.64 -12.92 -15.60
N ALA A 187 6.46 -12.35 -15.36
CA ALA A 187 6.32 -10.95 -15.01
C ALA A 187 6.85 -10.72 -13.59
N GLU A 188 7.91 -9.93 -13.48
CA GLU A 188 8.60 -9.65 -12.22
C GLU A 188 8.21 -8.28 -11.65
N GLY A 189 7.67 -8.31 -10.44
CA GLY A 189 7.37 -7.13 -9.64
C GLY A 189 6.03 -6.44 -9.94
N ASP A 190 5.67 -5.59 -8.99
CA ASP A 190 4.48 -4.76 -9.08
C ASP A 190 4.79 -3.46 -9.85
N VAL A 191 3.84 -2.98 -10.62
CA VAL A 191 3.96 -1.74 -11.38
C VAL A 191 3.37 -0.60 -10.59
N PHE A 192 4.17 0.39 -10.27
CA PHE A 192 3.72 1.59 -9.57
C PHE A 192 3.76 2.80 -10.51
N VAL A 193 2.68 3.57 -10.50
CA VAL A 193 2.55 4.74 -11.36
C VAL A 193 2.06 5.96 -10.61
N LYS A 194 2.50 7.12 -11.07
CA LYS A 194 1.92 8.42 -10.76
C LYS A 194 1.15 8.90 -11.98
N VAL A 195 -0.09 9.30 -11.77
CA VAL A 195 -1.02 9.69 -12.82
C VAL A 195 -1.50 11.11 -12.58
N SER A 196 -1.45 11.94 -13.61
CA SER A 196 -2.15 13.23 -13.65
C SER A 196 -3.38 13.09 -14.53
N GLY A 197 -4.55 13.41 -13.99
CA GLY A 197 -5.81 13.21 -14.73
C GLY A 197 -6.97 13.99 -14.14
N LYS A 198 -8.11 13.89 -14.81
CA LYS A 198 -9.38 14.50 -14.39
C LYS A 198 -10.32 13.40 -13.96
N LEU A 199 -10.90 13.59 -12.78
CA LEU A 199 -11.96 12.73 -12.30
C LEU A 199 -13.26 13.02 -13.05
N GLU A 200 -13.89 11.97 -13.55
CA GLU A 200 -15.25 11.96 -14.09
C GLU A 200 -16.11 11.01 -13.28
N ARG A 201 -17.26 11.47 -12.82
CA ARG A 201 -18.29 10.68 -12.17
C ARG A 201 -19.42 10.36 -13.12
N SER A 202 -19.86 9.13 -13.15
CA SER A 202 -20.98 8.70 -13.99
C SER A 202 -21.78 7.60 -13.29
N ASP A 203 -22.98 7.32 -13.79
CA ASP A 203 -23.81 6.20 -13.32
C ASP A 203 -23.12 4.83 -13.45
N ARG A 204 -22.04 4.75 -14.22
CA ARG A 204 -21.24 3.54 -14.43
C ARG A 204 -20.05 3.42 -13.47
N GLY A 205 -19.91 4.39 -12.57
CA GLY A 205 -18.81 4.51 -11.61
C GLY A 205 -17.88 5.67 -11.90
N ASN A 206 -16.94 5.85 -11.00
CA ASN A 206 -15.90 6.88 -11.05
C ASN A 206 -14.74 6.43 -11.95
N GLN A 207 -14.23 7.33 -12.76
CA GLN A 207 -13.07 7.08 -13.60
C GLN A 207 -12.16 8.31 -13.71
N ILE A 208 -10.87 8.08 -13.88
CA ILE A 208 -9.89 9.14 -14.08
C ILE A 208 -9.46 9.14 -15.54
N ILE A 209 -9.73 10.23 -16.24
CA ILE A 209 -9.22 10.46 -17.59
C ILE A 209 -7.78 10.91 -17.49
N CYS A 210 -6.86 10.05 -17.86
CA CYS A 210 -5.44 10.30 -17.74
C CYS A 210 -4.93 11.29 -18.77
N MET A 211 -4.12 12.25 -18.34
CA MET A 211 -3.40 13.21 -19.16
C MET A 211 -1.90 12.92 -19.16
N GLU A 212 -1.40 12.32 -18.11
CA GLU A 212 0.00 11.92 -17.93
C GLU A 212 0.08 10.67 -17.07
N VAL A 213 0.97 9.76 -17.39
CA VAL A 213 1.29 8.56 -16.62
C VAL A 213 2.80 8.42 -16.59
N GLU A 214 3.36 8.38 -15.39
CA GLU A 214 4.79 8.24 -15.14
C GLU A 214 5.04 7.04 -14.21
N PRO A 215 6.10 6.25 -14.45
CA PRO A 215 6.49 5.23 -13.51
C PRO A 215 6.87 5.87 -12.18
N LEU A 216 6.42 5.28 -11.09
CA LEU A 216 6.78 5.68 -9.74
C LEU A 216 7.83 4.71 -9.20
N VAL A 217 9.07 5.16 -9.12
CA VAL A 217 10.16 4.38 -8.54
C VAL A 217 10.06 4.45 -7.02
N LEU A 218 9.70 3.34 -6.40
CA LEU A 218 9.59 3.19 -4.96
C LEU A 218 10.88 2.57 -4.39
N ASN A 219 11.46 3.23 -3.40
CA ASN A 219 12.64 2.75 -2.71
C ASN A 219 12.44 2.91 -1.20
N GLU A 220 12.37 1.82 -0.49
CA GLU A 220 12.14 1.79 0.97
C GLU A 220 13.17 2.61 1.76
N LYS A 221 14.40 2.72 1.28
CA LYS A 221 15.48 3.44 1.98
C LYS A 221 15.43 4.94 1.78
N THR A 222 15.01 5.39 0.58
CA THR A 222 15.03 6.82 0.22
C THR A 222 13.67 7.51 0.38
N ASN A 223 12.59 6.74 0.41
CA ASN A 223 11.23 7.25 0.50
C ASN A 223 10.65 7.14 1.93
N ARG A 224 11.48 7.40 2.94
CA ARG A 224 11.04 7.49 4.34
C ARG A 224 10.73 8.91 4.73
N PRO A 225 9.80 9.12 5.69
CA PRO A 225 9.61 10.41 6.31
C PRO A 225 10.94 10.90 6.88
N LYS A 226 11.21 12.17 6.70
CA LYS A 226 12.31 12.85 7.37
C LYS A 226 11.89 13.25 8.77
N VAL A 227 12.87 13.55 9.60
CA VAL A 227 12.64 14.06 10.93
C VAL A 227 13.21 15.48 11.01
N VAL A 228 12.36 16.46 11.29
CA VAL A 228 12.81 17.80 11.67
C VAL A 228 13.09 17.78 13.16
N GLU A 229 14.37 17.75 13.51
CA GLU A 229 14.82 17.80 14.89
C GLU A 229 14.95 19.25 15.33
N VAL A 230 14.19 19.62 16.35
CA VAL A 230 14.24 20.95 16.99
C VAL A 230 14.88 20.79 18.36
N MET A 231 16.07 21.31 18.53
CA MET A 231 16.82 21.22 19.78
C MET A 231 16.80 22.56 20.51
N MET A 232 16.46 22.56 21.80
CA MET A 232 16.51 23.77 22.63
C MET A 232 16.81 23.44 24.09
N PRO A 233 17.47 24.34 24.82
CA PRO A 233 17.68 24.19 26.26
C PRO A 233 16.36 24.29 27.03
N ALA A 234 16.26 23.57 28.15
CA ALA A 234 15.07 23.55 28.99
C ALA A 234 14.66 24.96 29.50
N SER A 235 15.61 25.85 29.68
CA SER A 235 15.35 27.25 30.07
C SER A 235 14.54 28.05 29.03
N MET A 236 14.52 27.60 27.77
CA MET A 236 13.77 28.18 26.67
C MET A 236 12.37 27.58 26.51
N LEU A 237 12.06 26.49 27.21
CA LEU A 237 10.77 25.80 27.11
C LEU A 237 9.68 26.57 27.87
N THR A 238 9.20 27.64 27.29
CA THR A 238 8.09 28.45 27.82
C THR A 238 6.81 28.16 27.03
N ARG A 239 5.64 28.32 27.68
CA ARG A 239 4.35 28.15 27.02
C ARG A 239 4.21 29.01 25.77
N GLY A 240 4.57 30.28 25.83
CA GLY A 240 4.46 31.19 24.68
C GLY A 240 5.31 30.74 23.49
N ARG A 241 6.53 30.26 23.75
CA ARG A 241 7.40 29.74 22.68
C ARG A 241 6.90 28.45 22.09
N MET A 242 6.31 27.57 22.91
CA MET A 242 5.69 26.36 22.41
C MET A 242 4.43 26.65 21.60
N ASP A 243 3.62 27.61 21.99
CA ASP A 243 2.45 28.05 21.23
C ASP A 243 2.86 28.67 19.87
N GLU A 244 3.95 29.45 19.86
CA GLU A 244 4.53 30.02 18.65
C GLU A 244 5.09 28.94 17.72
N LEU A 245 5.87 28.00 18.25
CA LEU A 245 6.38 26.86 17.51
C LEU A 245 5.22 26.04 16.89
N GLY A 246 4.20 25.71 17.68
CA GLY A 246 3.02 25.00 17.21
C GLY A 246 2.30 25.74 16.07
N SER A 247 2.18 27.08 16.18
CA SER A 247 1.57 27.91 15.15
C SER A 247 2.37 27.96 13.86
N VAL A 248 3.70 27.96 13.94
CA VAL A 248 4.57 27.88 12.76
C VAL A 248 4.46 26.51 12.11
N LEU A 249 4.58 25.43 12.88
CA LEU A 249 4.49 24.07 12.34
C LEU A 249 3.14 23.81 11.64
N ALA A 250 2.04 24.34 12.19
CA ALA A 250 0.69 24.20 11.61
C ALA A 250 0.51 24.93 10.26
N ARG A 251 1.32 25.95 9.97
CA ARG A 251 1.27 26.69 8.68
C ARG A 251 1.88 25.93 7.50
N TYR A 252 2.74 24.97 7.79
CA TYR A 252 3.47 24.21 6.77
C TYR A 252 3.22 22.71 6.89
N PRO A 253 1.97 22.25 6.70
CA PRO A 253 1.64 20.83 6.83
C PRO A 253 2.35 20.01 5.77
N GLY A 254 2.74 18.79 6.14
CA GLY A 254 3.44 17.85 5.27
C GLY A 254 3.36 16.42 5.80
N LEU A 255 4.35 15.60 5.49
CA LEU A 255 4.38 14.18 5.86
C LEU A 255 5.58 13.82 6.77
N ASP A 256 6.49 14.77 6.99
CA ASP A 256 7.70 14.56 7.75
C ASP A 256 7.44 14.76 9.26
N HIS A 257 8.16 14.00 10.09
CA HIS A 257 8.01 14.03 11.54
C HIS A 257 8.70 15.26 12.15
N VAL A 258 8.24 15.69 13.31
CA VAL A 258 8.91 16.70 14.11
C VAL A 258 9.27 16.10 15.47
N GLU A 259 10.55 16.13 15.82
CA GLU A 259 11.07 15.72 17.13
C GLU A 259 11.60 16.95 17.87
N LEU A 260 11.08 17.18 19.06
CA LEU A 260 11.60 18.19 19.98
C LEU A 260 12.61 17.53 20.92
N ARG A 261 13.82 18.05 20.97
CA ARG A 261 14.87 17.67 21.91
C ARG A 261 15.12 18.81 22.89
N VAL A 262 14.93 18.52 24.15
CA VAL A 262 15.13 19.49 25.24
C VAL A 262 16.33 19.06 26.06
N GLU A 263 17.32 19.93 26.13
CA GLU A 263 18.54 19.69 26.90
C GLU A 263 18.41 20.36 28.27
N ALA A 264 18.51 19.55 29.35
CA ALA A 264 18.51 20.03 30.71
C ALA A 264 19.89 20.56 31.14
N GLU A 265 19.94 21.39 32.19
CA GLU A 265 21.21 21.89 32.75
C GLU A 265 22.11 20.75 33.29
N SER A 266 21.52 19.62 33.63
CA SER A 266 22.24 18.39 34.00
C SER A 266 23.00 17.71 32.86
N GLY A 267 22.73 18.10 31.60
CA GLY A 267 23.20 17.44 30.39
C GLY A 267 22.28 16.30 29.89
N ASP A 268 21.21 16.02 30.62
CA ASP A 268 20.22 15.06 30.17
C ASP A 268 19.40 15.61 29.00
N THR A 269 19.08 14.76 28.03
CA THR A 269 18.28 15.14 26.85
C THR A 269 16.94 14.39 26.89
N MET A 270 15.86 15.14 26.87
CA MET A 270 14.51 14.60 26.67
C MET A 270 14.15 14.71 25.19
N ARG A 271 13.62 13.63 24.62
CA ARG A 271 13.10 13.57 23.25
C ARG A 271 11.59 13.41 23.28
N MET A 272 10.92 14.16 22.44
CA MET A 272 9.47 14.15 22.32
C MET A 272 9.08 14.27 20.84
N GLU A 273 8.36 13.28 20.31
CA GLU A 273 7.74 13.40 19.00
C GLU A 273 6.50 14.30 19.11
N LEU A 274 6.42 15.32 18.24
CA LEU A 274 5.25 16.19 18.19
C LEU A 274 4.15 15.56 17.30
N PRO A 275 2.87 15.75 17.63
CA PRO A 275 1.76 15.13 16.89
C PRO A 275 1.52 15.73 15.51
N CYS A 276 2.26 16.79 15.13
CA CYS A 276 2.17 17.43 13.83
C CYS A 276 3.11 16.80 12.80
N ARG A 277 2.75 16.96 11.54
CA ARG A 277 3.58 16.58 10.38
C ARG A 277 3.82 17.83 9.54
N VAL A 278 5.05 17.98 9.04
CA VAL A 278 5.49 19.16 8.28
C VAL A 278 6.16 18.79 6.97
N ASP A 279 6.33 19.73 6.06
CA ASP A 279 7.20 19.55 4.89
C ASP A 279 8.65 19.97 5.25
N ALA A 280 9.48 19.01 5.59
CA ALA A 280 10.89 19.20 5.94
C ALA A 280 11.76 19.82 4.83
N ARG A 281 11.24 19.96 3.61
CA ARG A 281 11.93 20.62 2.49
C ARG A 281 11.63 22.09 2.40
N ASN A 282 10.63 22.57 3.15
CA ASN A 282 10.25 23.98 3.12
C ASN A 282 11.27 24.81 3.88
N MET A 283 12.10 25.53 3.14
CA MET A 283 13.16 26.37 3.70
C MET A 283 12.61 27.52 4.57
N VAL A 284 11.38 27.99 4.29
CA VAL A 284 10.74 29.05 5.10
C VAL A 284 10.36 28.52 6.47
N LEU A 285 9.78 27.30 6.52
CA LEU A 285 9.52 26.60 7.78
C LEU A 285 10.80 26.48 8.62
N LEU A 286 11.87 25.95 8.02
CA LEU A 286 13.13 25.74 8.74
C LEU A 286 13.72 27.05 9.26
N ALA A 287 13.62 28.14 8.49
CA ALA A 287 14.05 29.47 8.92
C ALA A 287 13.23 30.00 10.10
N GLU A 288 11.89 29.96 10.01
CA GLU A 288 11.00 30.43 11.07
C GLU A 288 11.16 29.61 12.36
N VAL A 289 11.33 28.29 12.26
CA VAL A 289 11.61 27.44 13.43
C VAL A 289 12.99 27.79 14.03
N THR A 290 13.99 28.03 13.18
CA THR A 290 15.32 28.45 13.64
C THR A 290 15.27 29.81 14.39
N ASP A 291 14.48 30.74 13.91
CA ASP A 291 14.29 32.04 14.58
C ASP A 291 13.66 31.88 15.98
N ILE A 292 12.68 30.98 16.12
CA ILE A 292 12.04 30.69 17.44
C ILE A 292 13.06 30.08 18.40
N VAL A 293 13.86 29.13 17.91
CA VAL A 293 14.86 28.42 18.72
C VAL A 293 16.04 29.33 19.07
N GLY A 294 16.36 30.30 18.19
CA GLY A 294 17.42 31.29 18.38
C GLY A 294 18.82 30.65 18.42
N LEU A 295 19.79 31.47 18.90
CA LEU A 295 21.21 31.09 18.95
C LEU A 295 21.54 29.94 19.93
N ALA A 296 20.68 29.71 20.90
CA ALA A 296 20.89 28.68 21.93
C ALA A 296 20.34 27.30 21.53
N GLY A 297 19.62 27.25 20.44
CA GLY A 297 19.08 25.98 19.93
C GLY A 297 19.59 25.65 18.54
N HIS A 298 19.08 24.53 18.01
CA HIS A 298 19.48 24.03 16.71
C HIS A 298 18.31 23.35 16.01
N VAL A 299 18.23 23.49 14.67
CA VAL A 299 17.25 22.81 13.82
C VAL A 299 18.01 22.04 12.75
N CYS A 300 17.71 20.76 12.62
CA CYS A 300 18.26 19.95 11.54
C CYS A 300 17.20 19.00 10.94
N VAL A 301 17.49 18.48 9.76
CA VAL A 301 16.64 17.51 9.07
C VAL A 301 17.46 16.22 8.92
N ALA A 302 16.96 15.16 9.58
CA ALA A 302 17.55 13.82 9.58
C ALA A 302 16.87 12.86 8.59
#